data_fecdba52cf64efab6af4d652a5cfc709
#
_entry.id   fecdba52cf64efab6af4d652a5cfc709
#
_cell.length_a   1.000
_cell.length_b   1.000
_cell.length_c   1.000
_cell.angle_alpha   90.00
_cell.angle_beta   90.00
_cell.angle_gamma   90.00
#
_symmetry.space_group_name_H-M   'P 1'
#
loop_
_entity.id
_entity.type
_entity.pdbx_description
1 polymer ?
#
loop_
_entity_poly.entity_id
_entity_poly.type
_entity_poly.pdbx_seq_one_letter_code
_entity_poly.pdbx_strand_id
1 'polypeptide(L)'
;MQGVSSYLERLRAAVDARRTPTPESLFPIVVEKILAPGEVLPADWPVDGTTGYELMTTLEDVFIDPAGYALLEARYRAGRAASGFHEVAFDAKCAVLRSTLNADVRRIAPMLAGLAKRAHWPARSIAAYAGAIVEAVAALPVYRTYIDADRPEATGSDRAMLERAFTEVRTRAVADAEGTAALERALLGAWRDVDPGLARARLTFVLRWQQLTGPAAAKGVEDTALYVYAPLASRNEVGGDPGVPVAGAVERLHALLASRVDTPRALNATNTHDTKRSADVRARLDALSEHAPAWMRRLRLWRRRHRPLRRMVRGRLAPLRTTDNFIYQALVGVWPIGVGAVQDDAPLLADLAERLTRYIEKAVREAKLRTSWTDPDEEYERAIESFVAGLLDPASPARYLRDVAPLVAEIAPAGMWNALARTVVHLTAPGVPDLYQGDELWFQALVDPDNRRPVDWAAREAKVDVVRRACESGRMGVPPLDLLRRWRDTPEDGTLKLYLTTRLLHLREEDGATFGSGGYAPLAVEGRHAERVLAYRRGEGAAARIVVVPRLTAALGGGAPLGERWGETRITGVEGRAWHCRLSGAVAAVEQSAIEVSAAFSELPVALLAPARAG
;
A
#
# COMPACT_ATOMS: atom_id res chain seq x y z
N MET A 1 -23.68 -23.98 3.78
CA MET A 1 -23.08 -22.65 4.06
C MET A 1 -23.79 -21.65 3.17
N GLN A 2 -24.30 -20.57 3.74
CA GLN A 2 -24.95 -19.51 2.97
C GLN A 2 -23.91 -18.75 2.17
N GLY A 3 -24.29 -18.28 0.97
CA GLY A 3 -23.43 -17.45 0.13
C GLY A 3 -23.07 -16.12 0.80
N VAL A 4 -22.00 -15.49 0.37
CA VAL A 4 -21.59 -14.15 0.87
C VAL A 4 -22.67 -13.13 0.49
N SER A 5 -23.21 -13.18 -0.73
CA SER A 5 -24.28 -12.29 -1.19
C SER A 5 -25.51 -12.39 -0.27
N SER A 6 -26.04 -13.59 -0.04
CA SER A 6 -27.19 -13.81 0.85
C SER A 6 -26.94 -13.34 2.30
N TYR A 7 -25.69 -13.42 2.79
CA TYR A 7 -25.35 -12.86 4.10
C TYR A 7 -25.43 -11.34 4.09
N LEU A 8 -24.82 -10.69 3.08
CA LEU A 8 -24.80 -9.24 2.95
C LEU A 8 -26.20 -8.66 2.72
N GLU A 9 -27.04 -9.32 1.94
CA GLU A 9 -28.45 -8.97 1.74
C GLU A 9 -29.22 -8.97 3.06
N ARG A 10 -29.07 -10.03 3.87
CA ARG A 10 -29.72 -10.09 5.19
C ARG A 10 -29.16 -9.03 6.15
N LEU A 11 -27.85 -8.75 6.11
CA LEU A 11 -27.24 -7.70 6.91
C LEU A 11 -27.83 -6.35 6.52
N ARG A 12 -27.89 -6.03 5.23
CA ARG A 12 -28.50 -4.80 4.71
C ARG A 12 -29.96 -4.69 5.15
N ALA A 13 -30.76 -5.72 4.93
CA ALA A 13 -32.17 -5.75 5.33
C ALA A 13 -32.34 -5.57 6.85
N ALA A 14 -31.49 -6.17 7.66
CA ALA A 14 -31.55 -6.03 9.12
C ALA A 14 -31.16 -4.62 9.62
N VAL A 15 -30.24 -3.96 8.93
CA VAL A 15 -29.88 -2.55 9.20
C VAL A 15 -31.02 -1.63 8.79
N ASP A 16 -31.55 -1.79 7.57
CA ASP A 16 -32.61 -0.94 7.02
C ASP A 16 -33.92 -1.08 7.82
N ALA A 17 -34.24 -2.28 8.32
CA ALA A 17 -35.42 -2.50 9.19
C ALA A 17 -35.35 -1.73 10.54
N ARG A 18 -34.18 -1.31 10.98
CA ARG A 18 -33.97 -0.56 12.23
C ARG A 18 -33.87 0.94 12.03
N ARG A 19 -33.93 1.42 10.80
CA ARG A 19 -33.79 2.84 10.43
C ARG A 19 -34.85 3.17 9.38
N THR A 20 -35.30 4.43 9.35
CA THR A 20 -36.08 4.93 8.22
C THR A 20 -35.06 5.34 7.14
N PRO A 21 -34.86 4.57 6.07
CA PRO A 21 -33.85 4.90 5.08
C PRO A 21 -34.29 6.13 4.28
N THR A 22 -33.48 7.19 4.30
CA THR A 22 -33.48 8.20 3.25
C THR A 22 -32.26 7.95 2.36
N PRO A 23 -32.22 8.37 1.10
CA PRO A 23 -31.05 8.22 0.24
C PRO A 23 -29.77 8.79 0.88
N GLU A 24 -29.91 9.82 1.72
CA GLU A 24 -28.81 10.48 2.42
C GLU A 24 -28.44 9.81 3.77
N SER A 25 -29.32 8.97 4.31
CA SER A 25 -29.16 8.31 5.61
C SER A 25 -28.87 6.80 5.55
N LEU A 26 -28.50 6.27 4.38
CA LEU A 26 -28.12 4.87 4.26
C LEU A 26 -26.89 4.59 5.15
N PHE A 27 -27.02 3.57 5.99
CA PHE A 27 -25.90 3.13 6.83
C PHE A 27 -24.81 2.50 5.96
N PRO A 28 -23.56 2.99 5.99
CA PRO A 28 -22.51 2.44 5.17
C PRO A 28 -22.14 1.02 5.63
N ILE A 29 -22.03 0.10 4.68
CA ILE A 29 -21.51 -1.25 4.88
C ILE A 29 -20.30 -1.39 3.97
N VAL A 30 -19.13 -1.53 4.55
CA VAL A 30 -17.89 -1.82 3.83
C VAL A 30 -17.40 -3.22 4.15
N VAL A 31 -16.67 -3.82 3.23
CA VAL A 31 -16.09 -5.15 3.42
C VAL A 31 -14.57 -5.06 3.46
N GLU A 32 -13.96 -5.76 4.40
CA GLU A 32 -12.52 -5.96 4.41
C GLU A 32 -12.17 -7.09 3.42
N LYS A 33 -12.22 -6.74 2.14
CA LYS A 33 -11.74 -7.58 1.06
C LYS A 33 -10.56 -6.90 0.40
N ILE A 34 -9.40 -7.53 0.53
CA ILE A 34 -8.20 -7.08 -0.14
C ILE A 34 -8.34 -7.42 -1.62
N LEU A 35 -8.42 -6.39 -2.46
CA LEU A 35 -8.52 -6.53 -3.91
C LEU A 35 -7.12 -6.68 -4.52
N ALA A 36 -6.96 -7.71 -5.33
CA ALA A 36 -5.77 -7.85 -6.16
C ALA A 36 -5.79 -6.84 -7.33
N PRO A 37 -4.65 -6.53 -7.96
CA PRO A 37 -4.62 -5.65 -9.12
C PRO A 37 -5.59 -6.09 -10.23
N GLY A 38 -6.53 -5.20 -10.59
CA GLY A 38 -7.58 -5.47 -11.57
C GLY A 38 -8.77 -6.28 -11.06
N GLU A 39 -8.80 -6.68 -9.80
CA GLU A 39 -9.97 -7.28 -9.17
C GLU A 39 -10.99 -6.20 -8.77
N VAL A 40 -12.28 -6.48 -8.94
CA VAL A 40 -13.38 -5.61 -8.54
C VAL A 40 -14.35 -6.36 -7.62
N LEU A 41 -15.06 -5.63 -6.77
CA LEU A 41 -16.13 -6.23 -5.98
C LEU A 41 -17.25 -6.73 -6.91
N PRO A 42 -17.92 -7.86 -6.57
CA PRO A 42 -19.12 -8.26 -7.27
C PRO A 42 -20.18 -7.16 -7.19
N ALA A 43 -20.74 -6.79 -8.36
CA ALA A 43 -21.69 -5.68 -8.47
C ALA A 43 -23.03 -5.93 -7.73
N ASP A 44 -23.34 -7.18 -7.46
CA ASP A 44 -24.54 -7.61 -6.74
C ASP A 44 -24.40 -7.65 -5.21
N TRP A 45 -23.23 -7.30 -4.69
CA TRP A 45 -23.07 -7.17 -3.24
C TRP A 45 -23.66 -5.84 -2.75
N PRO A 46 -24.62 -5.86 -1.81
CA PRO A 46 -25.25 -4.64 -1.28
C PRO A 46 -24.33 -3.94 -0.25
N VAL A 47 -23.13 -3.58 -0.69
CA VAL A 47 -22.10 -2.90 0.11
C VAL A 47 -21.66 -1.60 -0.55
N ASP A 48 -21.13 -0.69 0.25
CA ASP A 48 -20.69 0.63 -0.22
C ASP A 48 -19.25 0.61 -0.76
N GLY A 49 -18.50 -0.48 -0.54
CA GLY A 49 -17.14 -0.66 -1.03
C GLY A 49 -16.25 -1.46 -0.07
N THR A 50 -14.96 -1.27 -0.21
CA THR A 50 -13.91 -1.89 0.60
C THR A 50 -13.42 -0.98 1.72
N THR A 51 -12.49 -1.48 2.54
CA THR A 51 -11.74 -0.71 3.55
C THR A 51 -10.58 0.12 2.97
N GLY A 52 -10.33 0.08 1.64
CA GLY A 52 -9.52 1.07 0.93
C GLY A 52 -8.04 0.76 0.73
N TYR A 53 -7.60 -0.48 0.93
CA TYR A 53 -6.19 -0.86 0.70
C TYR A 53 -5.73 -0.67 -0.74
N GLU A 54 -6.62 -0.79 -1.72
CA GLU A 54 -6.32 -0.58 -3.14
C GLU A 54 -5.94 0.87 -3.47
N LEU A 55 -6.49 1.87 -2.76
CA LEU A 55 -6.01 3.25 -2.89
C LEU A 55 -4.59 3.38 -2.34
N MET A 56 -4.34 2.83 -1.16
CA MET A 56 -3.05 2.89 -0.49
C MET A 56 -1.93 2.39 -1.41
N THR A 57 -2.09 1.19 -1.97
CA THR A 57 -1.06 0.54 -2.77
C THR A 57 -0.89 1.18 -4.15
N THR A 58 -1.99 1.63 -4.78
CA THR A 58 -1.92 2.31 -6.08
C THR A 58 -1.31 3.71 -5.95
N LEU A 59 -1.64 4.44 -4.88
CA LEU A 59 -1.10 5.77 -4.61
C LEU A 59 0.39 5.72 -4.25
N GLU A 60 0.84 4.65 -3.59
CA GLU A 60 2.26 4.44 -3.27
C GLU A 60 3.14 4.45 -4.51
N ASP A 61 2.79 3.68 -5.53
CA ASP A 61 3.56 3.55 -6.76
C ASP A 61 3.74 4.89 -7.51
N VAL A 62 2.84 5.86 -7.32
CA VAL A 62 2.93 7.19 -7.96
C VAL A 62 4.19 7.96 -7.53
N PHE A 63 4.67 7.75 -6.31
CA PHE A 63 5.83 8.47 -5.75
C PHE A 63 7.16 7.76 -5.97
N ILE A 64 7.17 6.65 -6.70
CA ILE A 64 8.35 5.85 -7.00
C ILE A 64 8.86 6.19 -8.40
N ASP A 65 10.17 6.46 -8.52
CA ASP A 65 10.83 6.60 -9.83
C ASP A 65 10.97 5.24 -10.52
N PRO A 66 10.33 5.02 -11.69
CA PRO A 66 10.36 3.75 -12.38
C PRO A 66 11.78 3.28 -12.75
N ALA A 67 12.64 4.21 -13.20
CA ALA A 67 14.00 3.90 -13.60
C ALA A 67 14.86 3.52 -12.39
N GLY A 68 14.74 4.27 -11.31
CA GLY A 68 15.44 3.98 -10.07
C GLY A 68 14.97 2.68 -9.43
N TYR A 69 13.66 2.41 -9.43
CA TYR A 69 13.15 1.13 -8.94
C TYR A 69 13.70 -0.05 -9.73
N ALA A 70 13.73 0.05 -11.06
CA ALA A 70 14.30 -1.00 -11.92
C ALA A 70 15.78 -1.28 -11.59
N LEU A 71 16.57 -0.24 -11.27
CA LEU A 71 17.95 -0.39 -10.81
C LEU A 71 18.04 -1.11 -9.45
N LEU A 72 17.19 -0.73 -8.49
CA LEU A 72 17.13 -1.37 -7.17
C LEU A 72 16.74 -2.84 -7.30
N GLU A 73 15.72 -3.14 -8.09
CA GLU A 73 15.25 -4.51 -8.34
C GLU A 73 16.30 -5.36 -9.03
N ALA A 74 16.90 -4.87 -10.12
CA ALA A 74 17.96 -5.59 -10.83
C ALA A 74 19.12 -5.92 -9.89
N ARG A 75 19.53 -4.98 -9.04
CA ARG A 75 20.58 -5.22 -8.06
C ARG A 75 20.19 -6.21 -6.97
N TYR A 76 18.93 -6.17 -6.53
CA TYR A 76 18.40 -7.11 -5.55
C TYR A 76 18.38 -8.53 -6.11
N ARG A 77 17.90 -8.71 -7.33
CA ARG A 77 17.81 -10.00 -8.03
C ARG A 77 19.18 -10.59 -8.37
N ALA A 78 20.17 -9.78 -8.72
CA ALA A 78 21.53 -10.25 -8.98
C ALA A 78 22.20 -10.95 -7.79
N GLY A 79 21.69 -10.80 -6.60
CA GLY A 79 22.15 -11.49 -5.37
C GLY A 79 21.38 -12.77 -5.03
N ARG A 80 20.38 -13.13 -5.82
CA ARG A 80 19.50 -14.31 -5.65
C ARG A 80 19.42 -15.05 -7.00
N ALA A 81 18.94 -16.30 -7.00
CA ALA A 81 18.60 -17.01 -8.22
C ALA A 81 17.40 -16.31 -8.89
N ALA A 82 17.66 -15.26 -9.62
CA ALA A 82 16.84 -14.51 -10.59
C ALA A 82 15.29 -14.43 -10.40
N SER A 83 14.72 -14.83 -9.27
CA SER A 83 13.27 -14.90 -9.05
C SER A 83 12.66 -13.52 -8.86
N GLY A 84 11.59 -13.23 -9.62
CA GLY A 84 10.73 -12.07 -9.41
C GLY A 84 9.78 -12.26 -8.21
N PHE A 85 8.99 -11.22 -7.88
CA PHE A 85 8.07 -11.27 -6.75
C PHE A 85 7.05 -12.40 -6.86
N HIS A 86 6.43 -12.59 -8.02
CA HIS A 86 5.40 -13.61 -8.21
C HIS A 86 5.93 -15.04 -7.98
N GLU A 87 7.19 -15.30 -8.33
CA GLU A 87 7.84 -16.58 -8.02
C GLU A 87 8.04 -16.75 -6.51
N VAL A 88 8.54 -15.72 -5.84
CA VAL A 88 8.70 -15.73 -4.37
C VAL A 88 7.35 -15.91 -3.67
N ALA A 89 6.29 -15.27 -4.16
CA ALA A 89 4.94 -15.40 -3.62
C ALA A 89 4.36 -16.80 -3.84
N PHE A 90 4.57 -17.38 -5.02
CA PHE A 90 4.17 -18.75 -5.33
C PHE A 90 4.86 -19.76 -4.39
N ASP A 91 6.18 -19.69 -4.28
CA ASP A 91 6.97 -20.56 -3.40
C ASP A 91 6.57 -20.43 -1.94
N ALA A 92 6.34 -19.20 -1.48
CA ALA A 92 5.89 -18.92 -0.12
C ALA A 92 4.51 -19.52 0.16
N LYS A 93 3.54 -19.39 -0.76
CA LYS A 93 2.23 -20.04 -0.65
C LYS A 93 2.36 -21.56 -0.62
N CYS A 94 3.18 -22.16 -1.50
CA CYS A 94 3.44 -23.60 -1.49
C CYS A 94 4.04 -24.06 -0.15
N ALA A 95 5.01 -23.31 0.39
CA ALA A 95 5.64 -23.64 1.68
C ALA A 95 4.62 -23.60 2.83
N VAL A 96 3.77 -22.58 2.89
CA VAL A 96 2.71 -22.44 3.90
C VAL A 96 1.67 -23.57 3.78
N LEU A 97 1.26 -23.92 2.56
CA LEU A 97 0.30 -25.02 2.32
C LEU A 97 0.87 -26.40 2.69
N ARG A 98 2.18 -26.59 2.54
CA ARG A 98 2.86 -27.83 2.92
C ARG A 98 3.25 -27.90 4.40
N SER A 99 3.17 -26.80 5.13
CA SER A 99 3.49 -26.71 6.57
C SER A 99 2.27 -26.31 7.40
N THR A 100 2.05 -25.03 7.62
CA THR A 100 1.02 -24.47 8.53
C THR A 100 -0.40 -24.88 8.14
N LEU A 101 -0.72 -24.91 6.84
CA LEU A 101 -2.04 -25.27 6.31
C LEU A 101 -2.12 -26.71 5.78
N ASN A 102 -1.13 -27.54 6.08
CA ASN A 102 -1.09 -28.94 5.60
C ASN A 102 -2.28 -29.78 6.08
N ALA A 103 -2.77 -29.54 7.28
CA ALA A 103 -3.95 -30.24 7.80
C ALA A 103 -5.20 -29.97 6.93
N ASP A 104 -5.37 -28.75 6.45
CA ASP A 104 -6.48 -28.39 5.56
C ASP A 104 -6.33 -29.05 4.18
N VAL A 105 -5.11 -29.03 3.61
CA VAL A 105 -4.83 -29.74 2.35
C VAL A 105 -5.13 -31.22 2.48
N ARG A 106 -4.68 -31.88 3.56
CA ARG A 106 -4.95 -33.30 3.85
C ARG A 106 -6.43 -33.58 4.04
N ARG A 107 -7.21 -32.62 4.50
CA ARG A 107 -8.67 -32.77 4.68
C ARG A 107 -9.42 -32.71 3.36
N ILE A 108 -9.02 -31.81 2.43
CA ILE A 108 -9.75 -31.60 1.18
C ILE A 108 -9.28 -32.50 0.03
N ALA A 109 -8.06 -33.01 0.03
CA ALA A 109 -7.58 -33.91 -1.01
C ALA A 109 -8.39 -35.22 -1.13
N PRO A 110 -8.78 -35.91 -0.02
CA PRO A 110 -9.70 -37.04 -0.08
C PRO A 110 -11.10 -36.68 -0.60
N MET A 111 -11.57 -35.45 -0.38
CA MET A 111 -12.86 -34.99 -0.92
C MET A 111 -12.81 -34.91 -2.44
N LEU A 112 -11.71 -34.39 -3.03
CA LEU A 112 -11.50 -34.37 -4.47
C LEU A 112 -11.39 -35.78 -5.03
N ALA A 113 -10.69 -36.69 -4.37
CA ALA A 113 -10.62 -38.10 -4.76
C ALA A 113 -11.99 -38.78 -4.75
N GLY A 114 -12.81 -38.54 -3.71
CA GLY A 114 -14.20 -39.03 -3.60
C GLY A 114 -15.10 -38.47 -4.71
N LEU A 115 -14.93 -37.19 -5.05
CA LEU A 115 -15.64 -36.54 -6.15
C LEU A 115 -15.23 -37.16 -7.49
N ALA A 116 -13.94 -37.34 -7.74
CA ALA A 116 -13.39 -37.96 -8.96
C ALA A 116 -13.92 -39.41 -9.15
N LYS A 117 -13.95 -40.19 -8.07
CA LYS A 117 -14.52 -41.54 -8.10
C LYS A 117 -16.00 -41.52 -8.48
N ARG A 118 -16.82 -40.65 -7.87
CA ARG A 118 -18.27 -40.56 -8.13
C ARG A 118 -18.55 -40.01 -9.54
N ALA A 119 -17.71 -39.14 -10.05
CA ALA A 119 -17.81 -38.57 -11.40
C ALA A 119 -17.14 -39.44 -12.47
N HIS A 120 -16.62 -40.62 -12.14
CA HIS A 120 -15.91 -41.53 -13.04
C HIS A 120 -14.71 -40.88 -13.77
N TRP A 121 -13.99 -39.97 -13.10
CA TRP A 121 -12.75 -39.39 -13.62
C TRP A 121 -11.57 -40.35 -13.39
N PRO A 122 -10.46 -40.19 -14.14
CA PRO A 122 -9.27 -41.00 -13.92
C PRO A 122 -8.80 -40.94 -12.46
N ALA A 123 -8.64 -42.12 -11.83
CA ALA A 123 -8.24 -42.22 -10.43
C ALA A 123 -6.77 -41.81 -10.26
N ARG A 124 -6.48 -41.06 -9.21
CA ARG A 124 -5.12 -40.68 -8.79
C ARG A 124 -4.94 -40.93 -7.30
N SER A 125 -3.69 -40.94 -6.85
CA SER A 125 -3.37 -40.99 -5.42
C SER A 125 -3.82 -39.75 -4.69
N ILE A 126 -4.09 -39.85 -3.39
CA ILE A 126 -4.39 -38.69 -2.55
C ILE A 126 -3.25 -37.65 -2.60
N ALA A 127 -2.00 -38.11 -2.71
CA ALA A 127 -0.84 -37.24 -2.83
C ALA A 127 -0.86 -36.42 -4.14
N ALA A 128 -1.28 -37.03 -5.27
CA ALA A 128 -1.43 -36.32 -6.55
C ALA A 128 -2.50 -35.22 -6.46
N TYR A 129 -3.67 -35.53 -5.87
CA TYR A 129 -4.69 -34.52 -5.63
C TYR A 129 -4.23 -33.42 -4.67
N ALA A 130 -3.50 -33.76 -3.61
CA ALA A 130 -2.94 -32.78 -2.67
C ALA A 130 -1.94 -31.86 -3.38
N GLY A 131 -1.06 -32.41 -4.24
CA GLY A 131 -0.14 -31.63 -5.08
C GLY A 131 -0.87 -30.65 -5.99
N ALA A 132 -1.89 -31.11 -6.73
CA ALA A 132 -2.70 -30.25 -7.59
C ALA A 132 -3.39 -29.12 -6.81
N ILE A 133 -3.91 -29.40 -5.63
CA ILE A 133 -4.54 -28.39 -4.75
C ILE A 133 -3.51 -27.35 -4.32
N VAL A 134 -2.33 -27.77 -3.86
CA VAL A 134 -1.25 -26.85 -3.44
C VAL A 134 -0.85 -25.92 -4.59
N GLU A 135 -0.57 -26.48 -5.76
CA GLU A 135 -0.13 -25.69 -6.93
C GLU A 135 -1.23 -24.72 -7.40
N ALA A 136 -2.51 -25.15 -7.47
CA ALA A 136 -3.60 -24.29 -7.91
C ALA A 136 -3.90 -23.17 -6.91
N VAL A 137 -3.85 -23.44 -5.60
CA VAL A 137 -3.99 -22.40 -4.58
C VAL A 137 -2.81 -21.43 -4.62
N ALA A 138 -1.59 -21.94 -4.82
CA ALA A 138 -0.40 -21.09 -4.94
C ALA A 138 -0.44 -20.22 -6.19
N ALA A 139 -0.95 -20.70 -7.31
CA ALA A 139 -1.09 -19.97 -8.56
C ALA A 139 -2.28 -18.99 -8.59
N LEU A 140 -3.25 -19.10 -7.65
CA LEU A 140 -4.41 -18.22 -7.64
C LEU A 140 -3.99 -16.76 -7.40
N PRO A 141 -4.33 -15.83 -8.33
CA PRO A 141 -3.87 -14.44 -8.24
C PRO A 141 -4.67 -13.56 -7.27
N VAL A 142 -5.80 -14.08 -6.77
CA VAL A 142 -6.68 -13.40 -5.80
C VAL A 142 -6.74 -14.18 -4.49
N TYR A 143 -7.23 -13.55 -3.42
CA TYR A 143 -7.38 -14.23 -2.14
C TYR A 143 -8.40 -15.36 -2.19
N ARG A 144 -9.51 -15.15 -2.91
CA ARG A 144 -10.61 -16.10 -2.93
C ARG A 144 -11.53 -15.87 -4.13
N THR A 145 -12.15 -16.94 -4.62
CA THR A 145 -13.33 -16.92 -5.49
C THR A 145 -14.61 -17.06 -4.67
N TYR A 146 -15.77 -16.74 -5.26
CA TYR A 146 -17.04 -16.62 -4.53
C TYR A 146 -18.13 -17.51 -5.13
N ILE A 147 -17.78 -18.75 -5.49
CA ILE A 147 -18.71 -19.80 -5.89
C ILE A 147 -19.47 -20.27 -4.63
N ASP A 148 -20.81 -20.30 -4.68
CA ASP A 148 -21.67 -20.69 -3.57
C ASP A 148 -22.92 -21.45 -4.04
N ALA A 149 -23.89 -21.64 -3.14
CA ALA A 149 -25.12 -22.38 -3.46
C ALA A 149 -26.04 -21.64 -4.43
N ASP A 150 -26.02 -20.30 -4.38
CA ASP A 150 -26.87 -19.44 -5.22
C ASP A 150 -26.22 -19.26 -6.62
N ARG A 151 -24.89 -19.35 -6.68
CA ARG A 151 -24.06 -19.30 -7.89
C ARG A 151 -23.08 -20.48 -7.90
N PRO A 152 -23.55 -21.68 -8.26
CA PRO A 152 -22.75 -22.89 -8.13
C PRO A 152 -21.65 -23.06 -9.18
N GLU A 153 -21.63 -22.23 -10.22
CA GLU A 153 -20.62 -22.24 -11.28
C GLU A 153 -19.73 -20.99 -11.22
N ALA A 154 -18.47 -21.16 -11.57
CA ALA A 154 -17.57 -20.02 -11.73
C ALA A 154 -17.97 -19.20 -12.96
N THR A 155 -18.22 -17.91 -12.76
CA THR A 155 -18.58 -16.97 -13.83
C THR A 155 -17.76 -15.69 -13.72
N GLY A 156 -17.76 -14.87 -14.78
CA GLY A 156 -17.11 -13.56 -14.77
C GLY A 156 -15.66 -13.59 -14.29
N SER A 157 -15.33 -12.76 -13.33
CA SER A 157 -13.98 -12.63 -12.79
C SER A 157 -13.49 -13.90 -12.11
N ASP A 158 -14.34 -14.63 -11.37
CA ASP A 158 -13.96 -15.89 -10.70
C ASP A 158 -13.46 -16.92 -11.72
N ARG A 159 -14.16 -17.07 -12.85
CA ARG A 159 -13.74 -17.97 -13.93
C ARG A 159 -12.39 -17.55 -14.51
N ALA A 160 -12.23 -16.26 -14.83
CA ALA A 160 -10.99 -15.73 -15.40
C ALA A 160 -9.80 -15.95 -14.45
N MET A 161 -9.97 -15.76 -13.13
CA MET A 161 -8.90 -15.97 -12.15
C MET A 161 -8.53 -17.45 -12.02
N LEU A 162 -9.51 -18.35 -12.05
CA LEU A 162 -9.25 -19.79 -12.03
C LEU A 162 -8.55 -20.28 -13.31
N GLU A 163 -9.00 -19.83 -14.48
CA GLU A 163 -8.37 -20.18 -15.77
C GLU A 163 -6.91 -19.70 -15.83
N ARG A 164 -6.63 -18.49 -15.32
CA ARG A 164 -5.28 -17.99 -15.18
C ARG A 164 -4.43 -18.86 -14.23
N ALA A 165 -4.98 -19.24 -13.08
CA ALA A 165 -4.29 -20.12 -12.14
C ALA A 165 -3.96 -21.48 -12.76
N PHE A 166 -4.89 -22.13 -13.46
CA PHE A 166 -4.65 -23.41 -14.12
C PHE A 166 -3.67 -23.30 -15.30
N THR A 167 -3.65 -22.18 -16.00
CA THR A 167 -2.66 -21.91 -17.04
C THR A 167 -1.25 -21.86 -16.44
N GLU A 168 -1.08 -21.19 -15.29
CA GLU A 168 0.19 -21.13 -14.55
C GLU A 168 0.61 -22.53 -14.06
N VAL A 169 -0.30 -23.32 -13.47
CA VAL A 169 -0.02 -24.69 -13.01
C VAL A 169 0.45 -25.56 -14.17
N ARG A 170 -0.21 -25.49 -15.33
CA ARG A 170 0.21 -26.26 -16.53
C ARG A 170 1.57 -25.81 -17.06
N THR A 171 1.87 -24.51 -17.03
CA THR A 171 3.16 -23.97 -17.46
C THR A 171 4.30 -24.45 -16.56
N ARG A 172 4.06 -24.54 -15.24
CA ARG A 172 5.06 -25.05 -14.29
C ARG A 172 5.27 -26.55 -14.39
N ALA A 173 4.25 -27.30 -14.76
CA ALA A 173 4.28 -28.74 -15.00
C ALA A 173 4.86 -29.58 -13.82
N VAL A 174 4.67 -29.15 -12.58
CA VAL A 174 5.16 -29.84 -11.36
C VAL A 174 4.11 -30.78 -10.80
N ALA A 175 2.83 -30.38 -10.81
CA ALA A 175 1.73 -31.20 -10.31
C ALA A 175 1.35 -32.31 -11.31
N ASP A 176 0.73 -33.39 -10.78
CA ASP A 176 0.17 -34.47 -11.62
C ASP A 176 -0.91 -33.92 -12.56
N ALA A 177 -0.73 -34.15 -13.88
CA ALA A 177 -1.60 -33.58 -14.90
C ALA A 177 -3.07 -33.99 -14.76
N GLU A 178 -3.34 -35.25 -14.43
CA GLU A 178 -4.71 -35.75 -14.26
C GLU A 178 -5.32 -35.29 -12.92
N GLY A 179 -4.50 -35.19 -11.85
CA GLY A 179 -4.92 -34.57 -10.59
C GLY A 179 -5.31 -33.11 -10.78
N THR A 180 -4.53 -32.38 -11.58
CA THR A 180 -4.82 -30.99 -11.97
C THR A 180 -6.10 -30.91 -12.80
N ALA A 181 -6.28 -31.78 -13.81
CA ALA A 181 -7.49 -31.83 -14.63
C ALA A 181 -8.73 -32.15 -13.80
N ALA A 182 -8.63 -33.04 -12.82
CA ALA A 182 -9.75 -33.32 -11.91
C ALA A 182 -10.13 -32.11 -11.06
N LEU A 183 -9.15 -31.37 -10.54
CA LEU A 183 -9.38 -30.14 -9.79
C LEU A 183 -10.00 -29.05 -10.69
N GLU A 184 -9.49 -28.89 -11.91
CA GLU A 184 -10.03 -27.93 -12.89
C GLU A 184 -11.48 -28.25 -13.23
N ARG A 185 -11.83 -29.51 -13.47
CA ARG A 185 -13.22 -29.95 -13.67
C ARG A 185 -14.10 -29.65 -12.45
N ALA A 186 -13.59 -29.86 -11.24
CA ALA A 186 -14.33 -29.55 -10.02
C ALA A 186 -14.63 -28.06 -9.87
N LEU A 187 -13.72 -27.18 -10.27
CA LEU A 187 -13.85 -25.73 -10.10
C LEU A 187 -14.51 -25.03 -11.31
N LEU A 188 -14.19 -25.42 -12.54
CA LEU A 188 -14.59 -24.77 -13.78
C LEU A 188 -15.61 -25.54 -14.62
N GLY A 189 -15.88 -26.83 -14.29
CA GLY A 189 -16.82 -27.66 -15.05
C GLY A 189 -18.26 -27.17 -14.96
N ALA A 190 -19.09 -27.60 -15.93
CA ALA A 190 -20.54 -27.39 -15.91
C ALA A 190 -21.20 -28.40 -14.95
N TRP A 191 -22.05 -27.91 -14.05
CA TRP A 191 -22.65 -28.70 -12.97
C TRP A 191 -24.16 -28.58 -12.90
N ARG A 192 -24.84 -28.09 -13.95
CA ARG A 192 -26.29 -27.86 -13.96
C ARG A 192 -27.11 -29.13 -14.11
N ASP A 193 -26.61 -30.06 -14.95
CA ASP A 193 -27.35 -31.25 -15.34
C ASP A 193 -26.72 -32.55 -14.78
N VAL A 194 -26.19 -32.48 -13.55
CA VAL A 194 -25.56 -33.62 -12.87
C VAL A 194 -26.44 -34.13 -11.73
N ASP A 195 -26.19 -35.39 -11.28
CA ASP A 195 -26.83 -35.93 -10.10
C ASP A 195 -26.80 -34.98 -8.90
N PRO A 196 -27.91 -34.66 -8.24
CA PRO A 196 -27.96 -33.72 -7.12
C PRO A 196 -27.02 -34.08 -5.96
N GLY A 197 -26.77 -35.36 -5.72
CA GLY A 197 -25.80 -35.80 -4.70
C GLY A 197 -24.38 -35.52 -5.10
N LEU A 198 -24.03 -35.61 -6.40
CA LEU A 198 -22.71 -35.27 -6.94
C LEU A 198 -22.52 -33.75 -6.93
N ALA A 199 -23.51 -32.95 -7.34
CA ALA A 199 -23.49 -31.49 -7.29
C ALA A 199 -23.27 -30.98 -5.86
N ARG A 200 -23.94 -31.55 -4.86
CA ARG A 200 -23.75 -31.21 -3.44
C ARG A 200 -22.34 -31.56 -2.95
N ALA A 201 -21.81 -32.72 -3.32
CA ALA A 201 -20.46 -33.13 -2.94
C ALA A 201 -19.40 -32.18 -3.55
N ARG A 202 -19.57 -31.81 -4.81
CA ARG A 202 -18.73 -30.80 -5.49
C ARG A 202 -18.80 -29.45 -4.80
N LEU A 203 -19.99 -28.91 -4.55
CA LEU A 203 -20.15 -27.63 -3.87
C LEU A 203 -19.50 -27.62 -2.50
N THR A 204 -19.65 -28.72 -1.73
CA THR A 204 -18.98 -28.86 -0.44
C THR A 204 -17.46 -28.81 -0.58
N PHE A 205 -16.89 -29.46 -1.59
CA PHE A 205 -15.47 -29.40 -1.89
C PHE A 205 -15.03 -27.99 -2.26
N VAL A 206 -15.73 -27.32 -3.19
CA VAL A 206 -15.40 -25.95 -3.66
C VAL A 206 -15.42 -24.97 -2.50
N LEU A 207 -16.43 -25.01 -1.64
CA LEU A 207 -16.52 -24.14 -0.47
C LEU A 207 -15.35 -24.36 0.51
N ARG A 208 -14.88 -25.60 0.68
CA ARG A 208 -13.69 -25.90 1.50
C ARG A 208 -12.40 -25.46 0.83
N TRP A 209 -12.28 -25.63 -0.47
CA TRP A 209 -11.14 -25.14 -1.24
C TRP A 209 -11.03 -23.61 -1.15
N GLN A 210 -12.12 -22.88 -1.35
CA GLN A 210 -12.17 -21.43 -1.21
C GLN A 210 -11.82 -20.95 0.22
N GLN A 211 -12.15 -21.72 1.26
CA GLN A 211 -11.75 -21.41 2.64
C GLN A 211 -10.24 -21.53 2.86
N LEU A 212 -9.54 -22.35 2.06
CA LEU A 212 -8.08 -22.50 2.14
C LEU A 212 -7.34 -21.38 1.42
N THR A 213 -7.92 -20.85 0.31
CA THR A 213 -7.21 -19.89 -0.56
C THR A 213 -6.90 -18.56 0.14
N GLY A 214 -7.83 -18.01 0.94
CA GLY A 214 -7.63 -16.76 1.69
C GLY A 214 -6.46 -16.84 2.68
N PRO A 215 -6.47 -17.79 3.64
CA PRO A 215 -5.33 -18.01 4.54
C PRO A 215 -4.01 -18.29 3.83
N ALA A 216 -4.03 -19.00 2.68
CA ALA A 216 -2.82 -19.23 1.90
C ALA A 216 -2.26 -17.94 1.29
N ALA A 217 -3.11 -17.03 0.82
CA ALA A 217 -2.70 -15.72 0.34
C ALA A 217 -2.17 -14.85 1.50
N ALA A 218 -2.92 -14.72 2.60
CA ALA A 218 -2.50 -13.93 3.75
C ALA A 218 -1.16 -14.43 4.33
N LYS A 219 -1.04 -15.72 4.63
CA LYS A 219 0.19 -16.28 5.23
C LYS A 219 1.34 -16.43 4.25
N GLY A 220 1.07 -16.73 2.97
CA GLY A 220 2.09 -16.90 1.93
C GLY A 220 2.58 -15.58 1.36
N VAL A 221 1.68 -14.67 1.01
CA VAL A 221 2.06 -13.38 0.42
C VAL A 221 2.37 -12.36 1.51
N GLU A 222 1.37 -11.98 2.32
CA GLU A 222 1.53 -10.86 3.24
C GLU A 222 2.48 -11.15 4.39
N ASP A 223 2.39 -12.35 5.00
CA ASP A 223 3.22 -12.73 6.13
C ASP A 223 4.51 -13.49 5.74
N THR A 224 4.79 -13.68 4.45
CA THR A 224 6.04 -14.33 4.03
C THR A 224 6.70 -13.61 2.85
N ALA A 225 6.10 -13.61 1.67
CA ALA A 225 6.76 -13.06 0.47
C ALA A 225 7.13 -11.58 0.62
N LEU A 226 6.27 -10.77 1.24
CA LEU A 226 6.51 -9.35 1.51
C LEU A 226 7.62 -9.08 2.53
N TYR A 227 8.05 -10.08 3.29
CA TYR A 227 9.25 -10.01 4.15
C TYR A 227 10.50 -10.60 3.50
N VAL A 228 10.32 -11.31 2.38
CA VAL A 228 11.41 -11.97 1.63
C VAL A 228 11.87 -11.14 0.45
N TYR A 229 10.96 -10.54 -0.32
CA TYR A 229 11.26 -9.78 -1.54
C TYR A 229 11.13 -8.28 -1.27
N ALA A 230 12.22 -7.59 -1.03
CA ALA A 230 12.23 -6.18 -0.67
C ALA A 230 13.32 -5.37 -1.42
N PRO A 231 13.24 -5.22 -2.75
CA PRO A 231 14.06 -4.26 -3.48
C PRO A 231 13.88 -2.84 -2.95
N LEU A 232 12.61 -2.45 -2.75
CA LEU A 232 12.16 -1.22 -2.10
C LEU A 232 11.01 -1.58 -1.15
N ALA A 233 11.26 -1.44 0.16
CA ALA A 233 10.35 -1.98 1.17
C ALA A 233 9.02 -1.22 1.28
N SER A 234 8.92 0.02 0.79
CA SER A 234 7.65 0.77 0.73
C SER A 234 6.56 0.05 -0.08
N ARG A 235 6.93 -0.70 -1.11
CA ARG A 235 5.98 -1.48 -1.93
C ARG A 235 5.45 -2.75 -1.25
N ASN A 236 6.09 -3.14 -0.14
CA ASN A 236 5.76 -4.37 0.59
C ASN A 236 4.67 -4.09 1.62
N GLU A 237 3.43 -3.96 1.16
CA GLU A 237 2.30 -3.58 2.00
C GLU A 237 1.08 -4.47 1.75
N VAL A 238 0.13 -4.49 2.69
CA VAL A 238 -1.13 -5.25 2.57
C VAL A 238 -1.85 -4.88 1.27
N GLY A 239 -2.21 -5.87 0.49
CA GLY A 239 -2.80 -5.69 -0.84
C GLY A 239 -1.81 -5.22 -1.92
N GLY A 240 -0.53 -5.03 -1.58
CA GLY A 240 0.51 -4.65 -2.52
C GLY A 240 1.01 -5.81 -3.37
N ASP A 241 1.39 -5.50 -4.60
CA ASP A 241 2.04 -6.42 -5.52
C ASP A 241 3.33 -5.79 -6.08
N PRO A 242 4.49 -6.04 -5.42
CA PRO A 242 5.78 -5.56 -5.91
C PRO A 242 6.17 -6.07 -7.31
N GLY A 243 5.48 -7.06 -7.86
CA GLY A 243 5.67 -7.57 -9.22
C GLY A 243 4.99 -6.74 -10.31
N VAL A 244 4.05 -5.87 -9.95
CA VAL A 244 3.44 -4.94 -10.90
C VAL A 244 4.45 -3.85 -11.30
N PRO A 245 4.63 -3.53 -12.60
CA PRO A 245 5.52 -2.46 -13.01
C PRO A 245 5.15 -1.11 -12.41
N VAL A 246 6.13 -0.33 -11.93
CA VAL A 246 5.91 1.05 -11.46
C VAL A 246 5.50 1.98 -12.60
N ALA A 247 6.01 1.72 -13.80
CA ALA A 247 5.56 2.44 -15.00
C ALA A 247 4.03 2.35 -15.16
N GLY A 248 3.38 3.45 -15.54
CA GLY A 248 1.93 3.54 -15.63
C GLY A 248 1.22 3.70 -14.27
N ALA A 249 1.93 4.03 -13.18
CA ALA A 249 1.31 4.21 -11.87
C ALA A 249 0.31 5.38 -11.82
N VAL A 250 0.60 6.47 -12.51
CA VAL A 250 -0.30 7.65 -12.59
C VAL A 250 -1.59 7.28 -13.30
N GLU A 251 -1.50 6.56 -14.40
CA GLU A 251 -2.66 6.09 -15.18
C GLU A 251 -3.51 5.11 -14.37
N ARG A 252 -2.86 4.19 -13.62
CA ARG A 252 -3.58 3.28 -12.70
C ARG A 252 -4.30 4.04 -11.60
N LEU A 253 -3.66 5.05 -11.01
CA LEU A 253 -4.32 5.88 -10.00
C LEU A 253 -5.51 6.63 -10.60
N HIS A 254 -5.37 7.25 -11.77
CA HIS A 254 -6.48 7.92 -12.45
C HIS A 254 -7.64 6.96 -12.72
N ALA A 255 -7.37 5.76 -13.20
CA ALA A 255 -8.39 4.74 -13.44
C ALA A 255 -9.12 4.33 -12.15
N LEU A 256 -8.37 4.12 -11.05
CA LEU A 256 -8.94 3.81 -9.74
C LEU A 256 -9.81 4.96 -9.23
N LEU A 257 -9.33 6.20 -9.26
CA LEU A 257 -10.08 7.36 -8.78
C LEU A 257 -11.34 7.62 -9.62
N ALA A 258 -11.29 7.38 -10.94
CA ALA A 258 -12.45 7.46 -11.80
C ALA A 258 -13.51 6.41 -11.42
N SER A 259 -13.11 5.16 -11.21
CA SER A 259 -14.03 4.09 -10.79
C SER A 259 -14.64 4.31 -9.40
N ARG A 260 -13.95 5.03 -8.52
CA ARG A 260 -14.42 5.36 -7.16
C ARG A 260 -15.60 6.35 -7.15
N VAL A 261 -15.85 7.06 -8.24
CA VAL A 261 -17.05 7.94 -8.36
C VAL A 261 -18.34 7.14 -8.19
N ASP A 262 -18.34 5.88 -8.64
CA ASP A 262 -19.49 4.98 -8.53
C ASP A 262 -19.66 4.37 -7.12
N THR A 263 -18.62 4.49 -6.28
CA THR A 263 -18.62 3.99 -4.88
C THR A 263 -18.20 5.08 -3.90
N PRO A 264 -18.94 6.20 -3.81
CA PRO A 264 -18.50 7.40 -3.08
C PRO A 264 -18.43 7.22 -1.56
N ARG A 265 -18.93 6.12 -1.03
CA ARG A 265 -18.87 5.77 0.40
C ARG A 265 -17.87 4.66 0.72
N ALA A 266 -17.15 4.15 -0.27
CA ALA A 266 -16.02 3.24 -0.03
C ALA A 266 -14.94 3.97 0.79
N LEU A 267 -14.28 3.26 1.71
CA LEU A 267 -13.18 3.85 2.45
C LEU A 267 -11.93 3.98 1.58
N ASN A 268 -11.12 4.95 1.91
CA ASN A 268 -9.79 5.19 1.36
C ASN A 268 -8.81 5.19 2.52
N ALA A 269 -7.95 4.18 2.62
CA ALA A 269 -6.90 4.11 3.62
C ALA A 269 -5.54 4.53 3.02
N THR A 270 -4.68 5.12 3.84
CA THR A 270 -3.26 5.28 3.58
C THR A 270 -2.43 4.64 4.69
N ASN A 271 -3.05 4.39 5.83
CA ASN A 271 -2.45 3.72 6.97
C ASN A 271 -3.52 2.96 7.75
N THR A 272 -3.18 1.81 8.32
CA THR A 272 -4.07 1.00 9.17
C THR A 272 -3.26 0.31 10.26
N HIS A 273 -3.94 -0.38 11.18
CA HIS A 273 -3.29 -1.22 12.18
C HIS A 273 -2.52 -2.42 11.58
N ASP A 274 -2.82 -2.82 10.36
CA ASP A 274 -2.19 -3.97 9.67
C ASP A 274 -1.07 -3.55 8.70
N THR A 275 -0.91 -2.24 8.44
CA THR A 275 0.15 -1.79 7.55
C THR A 275 1.53 -2.16 8.09
N LYS A 276 2.40 -2.63 7.21
CA LYS A 276 3.76 -3.06 7.55
C LYS A 276 4.65 -1.88 7.92
N ARG A 277 4.31 -0.70 7.43
CA ARG A 277 4.95 0.60 7.69
C ARG A 277 3.91 1.71 7.58
N SER A 278 4.06 2.74 8.39
CA SER A 278 3.21 3.93 8.26
C SER A 278 3.40 4.63 6.91
N ALA A 279 2.41 5.44 6.52
CA ALA A 279 2.42 6.19 5.27
C ALA A 279 3.65 7.11 5.15
N ASP A 280 4.07 7.77 6.24
CA ASP A 280 5.24 8.65 6.24
C ASP A 280 6.57 7.89 6.10
N VAL A 281 6.66 6.69 6.68
CA VAL A 281 7.81 5.79 6.48
C VAL A 281 7.90 5.37 5.02
N ARG A 282 6.78 4.99 4.41
CA ARG A 282 6.76 4.61 2.99
C ARG A 282 7.13 5.79 2.09
N ALA A 283 6.55 6.97 2.32
CA ALA A 283 6.86 8.18 1.56
C ALA A 283 8.35 8.54 1.55
N ARG A 284 9.04 8.33 2.68
CA ARG A 284 10.49 8.50 2.76
C ARG A 284 11.24 7.42 1.98
N LEU A 285 10.81 6.17 2.08
CA LEU A 285 11.44 5.08 1.35
C LEU A 285 11.26 5.20 -0.16
N ASP A 286 10.13 5.74 -0.63
CA ASP A 286 9.90 5.99 -2.05
C ASP A 286 10.98 6.89 -2.65
N ALA A 287 11.42 7.91 -1.90
CA ALA A 287 12.49 8.81 -2.32
C ALA A 287 13.83 8.08 -2.58
N LEU A 288 14.05 6.89 -2.00
CA LEU A 288 15.21 6.06 -2.33
C LEU A 288 15.25 5.66 -3.81
N SER A 289 14.10 5.57 -4.47
CA SER A 289 14.05 5.27 -5.90
C SER A 289 14.69 6.38 -6.73
N GLU A 290 14.47 7.65 -6.39
CA GLU A 290 15.11 8.80 -7.04
C GLU A 290 16.63 8.87 -6.75
N HIS A 291 17.05 8.27 -5.63
CA HIS A 291 18.44 8.20 -5.18
C HIS A 291 19.06 6.80 -5.34
N ALA A 292 18.52 5.93 -6.19
CA ALA A 292 18.92 4.53 -6.32
C ALA A 292 20.45 4.32 -6.50
N PRO A 293 21.18 5.08 -7.35
CA PRO A 293 22.64 4.94 -7.46
C PRO A 293 23.38 5.27 -6.15
N ALA A 294 22.93 6.30 -5.42
CA ALA A 294 23.51 6.71 -4.15
C ALA A 294 23.26 5.65 -3.07
N TRP A 295 22.01 5.15 -2.97
CA TRP A 295 21.63 4.04 -2.10
C TRP A 295 22.50 2.80 -2.33
N MET A 296 22.65 2.37 -3.58
CA MET A 296 23.46 1.20 -3.92
C MET A 296 24.95 1.37 -3.56
N ARG A 297 25.51 2.60 -3.69
CA ARG A 297 26.88 2.89 -3.22
C ARG A 297 26.98 2.79 -1.70
N ARG A 298 26.04 3.37 -0.96
CA ARG A 298 25.97 3.31 0.51
C ARG A 298 25.83 1.87 0.98
N LEU A 299 24.94 1.10 0.41
CA LEU A 299 24.72 -0.30 0.76
C LEU A 299 25.99 -1.15 0.58
N ARG A 300 26.77 -0.93 -0.50
CA ARG A 300 28.06 -1.61 -0.68
C ARG A 300 29.08 -1.22 0.39
N LEU A 301 29.15 0.06 0.74
CA LEU A 301 30.03 0.58 1.78
C LEU A 301 29.67 -0.01 3.15
N TRP A 302 28.40 0.05 3.54
CA TRP A 302 27.90 -0.48 4.80
C TRP A 302 28.15 -1.97 4.92
N ARG A 303 27.85 -2.78 3.91
CA ARG A 303 28.12 -4.22 3.89
C ARG A 303 29.59 -4.57 4.15
N ARG A 304 30.51 -3.74 3.66
CA ARG A 304 31.94 -3.90 3.92
C ARG A 304 32.32 -3.49 5.35
N ARG A 305 31.85 -2.31 5.79
CA ARG A 305 32.15 -1.78 7.12
C ARG A 305 31.52 -2.59 8.25
N HIS A 306 30.30 -3.02 8.05
CA HIS A 306 29.53 -3.77 9.06
C HIS A 306 29.80 -5.28 9.03
N ARG A 307 30.76 -5.75 8.21
CA ARG A 307 31.15 -7.15 8.20
C ARG A 307 31.57 -7.67 9.59
N PRO A 308 32.30 -6.93 10.43
CA PRO A 308 32.66 -7.36 11.78
C PRO A 308 31.46 -7.55 12.73
N LEU A 309 30.34 -6.89 12.48
CA LEU A 309 29.10 -7.06 13.27
C LEU A 309 28.35 -8.36 12.92
N ARG A 310 28.66 -8.97 11.77
CA ARG A 310 28.02 -10.22 11.35
C ARG A 310 28.63 -11.41 12.07
N ARG A 311 27.79 -12.38 12.38
CA ARG A 311 28.17 -13.64 13.01
C ARG A 311 27.96 -14.83 12.07
N MET A 312 28.79 -15.86 12.23
CA MET A 312 28.55 -17.15 11.59
C MET A 312 27.59 -17.95 12.45
N VAL A 313 26.44 -18.33 11.86
CA VAL A 313 25.44 -19.19 12.48
C VAL A 313 25.24 -20.38 11.57
N ARG A 314 25.52 -21.59 12.08
CA ARG A 314 25.40 -22.84 11.30
C ARG A 314 26.05 -22.77 9.91
N GLY A 315 27.28 -22.26 9.83
CA GLY A 315 28.04 -22.16 8.59
C GLY A 315 27.62 -21.07 7.62
N ARG A 316 26.71 -20.18 7.98
CA ARG A 316 26.23 -19.05 7.16
C ARG A 316 26.31 -17.73 7.93
N LEU A 317 26.63 -16.64 7.21
CA LEU A 317 26.63 -15.31 7.81
C LEU A 317 25.22 -14.83 8.15
N ALA A 318 25.05 -14.25 9.33
CA ALA A 318 23.85 -13.54 9.78
C ALA A 318 24.20 -12.06 10.01
N PRO A 319 23.34 -11.12 9.52
CA PRO A 319 22.17 -11.31 8.67
C PRO A 319 22.51 -11.76 7.24
N LEU A 320 21.53 -12.36 6.54
CA LEU A 320 21.62 -12.61 5.11
C LEU A 320 21.66 -11.27 4.34
N ARG A 321 22.15 -11.28 3.09
CA ARG A 321 22.21 -10.06 2.26
C ARG A 321 20.84 -9.42 1.97
N THR A 322 19.78 -10.19 1.95
CA THR A 322 18.41 -9.70 1.80
C THR A 322 17.92 -9.09 3.10
N THR A 323 18.20 -9.75 4.22
CA THR A 323 17.85 -9.27 5.55
C THR A 323 18.59 -7.97 5.90
N ASP A 324 19.88 -7.83 5.55
CA ASP A 324 20.60 -6.57 5.78
C ASP A 324 20.02 -5.40 5.01
N ASN A 325 19.62 -5.62 3.74
CA ASN A 325 18.96 -4.59 2.93
C ASN A 325 17.64 -4.13 3.56
N PHE A 326 16.89 -5.09 4.10
CA PHE A 326 15.63 -4.82 4.77
C PHE A 326 15.84 -4.03 6.08
N ILE A 327 16.86 -4.42 6.89
CA ILE A 327 17.23 -3.70 8.11
C ILE A 327 17.62 -2.25 7.82
N TYR A 328 18.47 -2.01 6.81
CA TYR A 328 18.89 -0.66 6.45
C TYR A 328 17.73 0.20 5.96
N GLN A 329 16.81 -0.35 5.18
CA GLN A 329 15.61 0.38 4.76
C GLN A 329 14.69 0.69 5.94
N ALA A 330 14.49 -0.27 6.86
CA ALA A 330 13.70 -0.02 8.07
C ALA A 330 14.29 1.12 8.90
N LEU A 331 15.62 1.11 9.12
CA LEU A 331 16.34 2.16 9.85
C LEU A 331 16.18 3.54 9.19
N VAL A 332 16.38 3.62 7.88
CA VAL A 332 16.22 4.87 7.12
C VAL A 332 14.78 5.36 7.19
N GLY A 333 13.81 4.45 7.07
CA GLY A 333 12.38 4.77 7.11
C GLY A 333 11.94 5.41 8.42
N VAL A 334 12.36 4.84 9.56
CA VAL A 334 11.97 5.32 10.90
C VAL A 334 12.95 6.31 11.52
N TRP A 335 13.98 6.73 10.78
CA TRP A 335 14.94 7.71 11.30
C TRP A 335 14.21 8.98 11.72
N PRO A 336 14.48 9.51 12.93
CA PRO A 336 13.75 10.65 13.47
C PRO A 336 13.77 11.88 12.54
N ILE A 337 12.65 12.59 12.45
CA ILE A 337 12.51 13.83 11.69
C ILE A 337 12.96 15.00 12.56
N GLY A 338 13.72 15.95 11.98
CA GLY A 338 14.10 17.19 12.65
C GLY A 338 15.16 17.03 13.75
N VAL A 339 15.70 15.83 13.98
CA VAL A 339 16.73 15.59 14.98
C VAL A 339 18.11 15.63 14.31
N GLY A 340 18.89 16.67 14.63
CA GLY A 340 20.19 16.89 14.00
C GLY A 340 21.26 15.85 14.37
N ALA A 341 21.38 15.53 15.64
CA ALA A 341 22.43 14.65 16.17
C ALA A 341 21.83 13.50 16.98
N VAL A 342 21.17 12.56 16.29
CA VAL A 342 20.53 11.36 16.89
C VAL A 342 21.52 10.57 17.76
N GLN A 343 22.81 10.57 17.39
CA GLN A 343 23.85 9.86 18.16
C GLN A 343 24.11 10.44 19.56
N ASP A 344 23.70 11.67 19.82
CA ASP A 344 23.90 12.35 21.10
C ASP A 344 22.66 12.25 22.02
N ASP A 345 21.57 11.63 21.53
CA ASP A 345 20.32 11.42 22.26
C ASP A 345 20.18 9.94 22.64
N ALA A 346 20.71 9.58 23.81
CA ALA A 346 20.71 8.20 24.28
C ALA A 346 19.29 7.62 24.50
N PRO A 347 18.31 8.34 25.07
CA PRO A 347 16.92 7.87 25.15
C PRO A 347 16.30 7.56 23.78
N LEU A 348 16.49 8.44 22.80
CA LEU A 348 15.99 8.27 21.44
C LEU A 348 16.61 7.06 20.75
N LEU A 349 17.94 6.86 20.90
CA LEU A 349 18.61 5.68 20.37
C LEU A 349 18.13 4.38 21.02
N ALA A 350 17.86 4.40 22.33
CA ALA A 350 17.33 3.24 23.04
C ALA A 350 15.92 2.87 22.54
N ASP A 351 15.01 3.85 22.40
CA ASP A 351 13.66 3.63 21.82
C ASP A 351 13.76 3.08 20.39
N LEU A 352 14.62 3.69 19.57
CA LEU A 352 14.82 3.24 18.19
C LEU A 352 15.35 1.80 18.12
N ALA A 353 16.31 1.46 18.98
CA ALA A 353 16.88 0.11 19.05
C ALA A 353 15.84 -0.92 19.47
N GLU A 354 15.04 -0.64 20.50
CA GLU A 354 13.99 -1.53 20.97
C GLU A 354 12.93 -1.79 19.89
N ARG A 355 12.43 -0.73 19.26
CA ARG A 355 11.41 -0.81 18.19
C ARG A 355 11.93 -1.63 17.00
N LEU A 356 13.14 -1.33 16.55
CA LEU A 356 13.74 -2.04 15.42
C LEU A 356 14.04 -3.50 15.74
N THR A 357 14.54 -3.81 16.91
CA THR A 357 14.80 -5.20 17.30
C THR A 357 13.53 -6.02 17.26
N ARG A 358 12.45 -5.55 17.88
CA ARG A 358 11.13 -6.23 17.83
C ARG A 358 10.59 -6.39 16.41
N TYR A 359 10.71 -5.33 15.61
CA TYR A 359 10.26 -5.38 14.22
C TYR A 359 11.05 -6.38 13.38
N ILE A 360 12.39 -6.36 13.49
CA ILE A 360 13.25 -7.24 12.70
C ILE A 360 13.11 -8.70 13.15
N GLU A 361 12.94 -8.96 14.44
CA GLU A 361 12.60 -10.29 14.96
C GLU A 361 11.33 -10.83 14.31
N LYS A 362 10.25 -10.04 14.32
CA LYS A 362 9.01 -10.40 13.60
C LYS A 362 9.28 -10.64 12.12
N ALA A 363 9.98 -9.73 11.46
CA ALA A 363 10.24 -9.80 10.02
C ALA A 363 11.03 -11.06 9.61
N VAL A 364 12.05 -11.48 10.38
CA VAL A 364 12.83 -12.68 10.06
C VAL A 364 12.08 -13.97 10.36
N ARG A 365 11.21 -13.98 11.39
CA ARG A 365 10.32 -15.11 11.68
C ARG A 365 9.25 -15.28 10.62
N GLU A 366 8.66 -14.18 10.15
CA GLU A 366 7.68 -14.19 9.05
C GLU A 366 8.31 -14.55 7.71
N ALA A 367 9.54 -14.12 7.44
CA ALA A 367 10.28 -14.49 6.24
C ALA A 367 10.55 -16.01 6.11
N LYS A 368 10.57 -16.74 7.24
CA LYS A 368 10.75 -18.21 7.31
C LYS A 368 12.00 -18.74 6.59
N LEU A 369 13.03 -17.90 6.44
CA LEU A 369 14.27 -18.28 5.73
C LEU A 369 15.25 -19.03 6.61
N ARG A 370 15.32 -18.70 7.89
CA ARG A 370 16.27 -19.24 8.87
C ARG A 370 15.63 -19.54 10.23
N THR A 371 14.60 -18.82 10.57
CA THR A 371 13.84 -18.92 11.82
C THR A 371 12.36 -18.76 11.48
N SER A 372 11.48 -19.22 12.34
CA SER A 372 10.03 -19.03 12.20
C SER A 372 9.36 -19.05 13.58
N TRP A 373 8.07 -18.73 13.65
CA TRP A 373 7.29 -18.81 14.89
C TRP A 373 7.16 -20.23 15.44
N THR A 374 7.21 -21.25 14.56
CA THR A 374 7.04 -22.67 14.91
C THR A 374 8.35 -23.42 15.06
N ASP A 375 9.44 -22.87 14.53
CA ASP A 375 10.80 -23.44 14.60
C ASP A 375 11.80 -22.29 14.74
N PRO A 376 11.92 -21.71 15.96
CA PRO A 376 12.80 -20.58 16.22
C PRO A 376 14.26 -21.00 16.24
N ASP A 377 15.11 -20.28 15.49
CA ASP A 377 16.58 -20.37 15.57
C ASP A 377 17.11 -19.22 16.45
N GLU A 378 17.14 -19.45 17.77
CA GLU A 378 17.56 -18.44 18.74
C GLU A 378 19.00 -17.93 18.51
N GLU A 379 19.90 -18.75 17.95
CA GLU A 379 21.27 -18.33 17.64
C GLU A 379 21.26 -17.32 16.51
N TYR A 380 20.43 -17.55 15.49
CA TYR A 380 20.24 -16.62 14.38
C TYR A 380 19.57 -15.33 14.84
N GLU A 381 18.53 -15.40 15.65
CA GLU A 381 17.81 -14.24 16.18
C GLU A 381 18.73 -13.36 17.04
N ARG A 382 19.50 -13.95 17.95
CA ARG A 382 20.52 -13.23 18.74
C ARG A 382 21.62 -12.60 17.87
N ALA A 383 21.99 -13.23 16.76
CA ALA A 383 22.93 -12.63 15.82
C ALA A 383 22.35 -11.40 15.10
N ILE A 384 21.06 -11.43 14.77
CA ILE A 384 20.34 -10.29 14.18
C ILE A 384 20.22 -9.15 15.20
N GLU A 385 19.79 -9.44 16.42
CA GLU A 385 19.71 -8.47 17.52
C GLU A 385 21.06 -7.78 17.76
N SER A 386 22.14 -8.57 17.89
CA SER A 386 23.49 -8.05 18.06
C SER A 386 23.93 -7.17 16.87
N PHE A 387 23.50 -7.51 15.65
CA PHE A 387 23.81 -6.71 14.47
C PHE A 387 23.09 -5.35 14.51
N VAL A 388 21.80 -5.32 14.84
CA VAL A 388 21.01 -4.08 15.00
C VAL A 388 21.59 -3.21 16.12
N ALA A 389 21.86 -3.79 17.29
CA ALA A 389 22.48 -3.08 18.40
C ALA A 389 23.84 -2.47 18.01
N GLY A 390 24.68 -3.24 17.30
CA GLY A 390 25.99 -2.74 16.84
C GLY A 390 25.91 -1.64 15.77
N LEU A 391 24.81 -1.54 15.02
CA LEU A 391 24.54 -0.42 14.10
C LEU A 391 24.20 0.86 14.87
N LEU A 392 23.45 0.74 15.95
CA LEU A 392 22.93 1.86 16.75
C LEU A 392 23.83 2.24 17.92
N ASP A 393 24.95 1.55 18.15
CA ASP A 393 25.95 1.90 19.16
C ASP A 393 26.82 3.08 18.65
N PRO A 394 26.81 4.24 19.34
CA PRO A 394 27.64 5.39 18.98
C PRO A 394 29.15 5.09 19.01
N ALA A 395 29.59 4.16 19.89
CA ALA A 395 30.97 3.73 20.00
C ALA A 395 31.38 2.69 18.94
N SER A 396 30.42 2.19 18.15
CA SER A 396 30.68 1.12 17.19
C SER A 396 31.69 1.56 16.10
N PRO A 397 32.68 0.73 15.80
CA PRO A 397 33.58 0.98 14.66
C PRO A 397 32.87 0.94 13.31
N ALA A 398 31.64 0.44 13.27
CA ALA A 398 30.78 0.42 12.08
C ALA A 398 30.41 1.82 11.60
N ARG A 399 30.35 2.81 12.49
CA ARG A 399 30.04 4.23 12.20
C ARG A 399 28.73 4.46 11.44
N TYR A 400 27.76 3.56 11.60
CA TYR A 400 26.49 3.64 10.85
C TYR A 400 25.74 4.94 11.15
N LEU A 401 25.63 5.35 12.41
CA LEU A 401 24.95 6.57 12.83
C LEU A 401 25.48 7.82 12.11
N ARG A 402 26.80 7.87 11.90
CA ARG A 402 27.46 8.98 11.17
C ARG A 402 27.24 8.93 9.66
N ASP A 403 27.08 7.71 9.10
CA ASP A 403 26.93 7.51 7.67
C ASP A 403 25.46 7.62 7.22
N VAL A 404 24.49 7.31 8.11
CA VAL A 404 23.05 7.34 7.76
C VAL A 404 22.46 8.74 7.81
N ALA A 405 22.88 9.59 8.77
CA ALA A 405 22.34 10.93 8.94
C ALA A 405 22.44 11.80 7.67
N PRO A 406 23.59 11.87 6.94
CA PRO A 406 23.67 12.62 5.68
C PRO A 406 22.76 12.06 4.59
N LEU A 407 22.56 10.72 4.52
CA LEU A 407 21.65 10.12 3.56
C LEU A 407 20.20 10.50 3.88
N VAL A 408 19.80 10.42 5.15
CA VAL A 408 18.44 10.81 5.54
C VAL A 408 18.21 12.29 5.28
N ALA A 409 19.18 13.17 5.57
CA ALA A 409 19.09 14.60 5.25
C ALA A 409 18.92 14.86 3.74
N GLU A 410 19.48 13.99 2.89
CA GLU A 410 19.35 14.09 1.43
C GLU A 410 17.94 13.66 0.94
N ILE A 411 17.37 12.60 1.52
CA ILE A 411 16.09 12.02 1.05
C ILE A 411 14.86 12.52 1.81
N ALA A 412 15.01 12.97 3.05
CA ALA A 412 13.87 13.36 3.91
C ALA A 412 13.01 14.48 3.32
N PRO A 413 13.57 15.54 2.69
CA PRO A 413 12.74 16.56 2.06
C PRO A 413 11.80 15.98 1.01
N ALA A 414 12.30 15.18 0.06
CA ALA A 414 11.46 14.52 -0.95
C ALA A 414 10.41 13.61 -0.29
N GLY A 415 10.79 12.86 0.74
CA GLY A 415 9.86 12.04 1.52
C GLY A 415 8.74 12.85 2.18
N MET A 416 9.05 14.02 2.74
CA MET A 416 8.05 14.92 3.33
C MET A 416 7.10 15.48 2.26
N TRP A 417 7.61 15.89 1.10
CA TRP A 417 6.76 16.38 0.00
C TRP A 417 5.87 15.27 -0.57
N ASN A 418 6.38 14.04 -0.69
CA ASN A 418 5.59 12.86 -1.05
C ASN A 418 4.45 12.62 -0.03
N ALA A 419 4.73 12.71 1.27
CA ALA A 419 3.73 12.53 2.31
C ALA A 419 2.64 13.61 2.27
N LEU A 420 3.01 14.89 2.07
CA LEU A 420 2.03 15.98 1.92
C LEU A 420 1.19 15.83 0.65
N ALA A 421 1.81 15.46 -0.47
CA ALA A 421 1.11 15.16 -1.73
C ALA A 421 0.12 13.99 -1.55
N ARG A 422 0.55 12.92 -0.88
CA ARG A 422 -0.31 11.79 -0.52
C ARG A 422 -1.49 12.22 0.34
N THR A 423 -1.27 13.05 1.36
CA THR A 423 -2.33 13.59 2.23
C THR A 423 -3.36 14.37 1.40
N VAL A 424 -2.93 15.21 0.47
CA VAL A 424 -3.84 15.96 -0.41
C VAL A 424 -4.65 15.03 -1.30
N VAL A 425 -4.02 14.05 -1.96
CA VAL A 425 -4.74 13.09 -2.81
C VAL A 425 -5.72 12.26 -1.97
N HIS A 426 -5.30 11.74 -0.83
CA HIS A 426 -6.14 10.95 0.08
C HIS A 426 -7.41 11.71 0.48
N LEU A 427 -7.27 12.98 0.87
CA LEU A 427 -8.38 13.81 1.36
C LEU A 427 -9.23 14.43 0.23
N THR A 428 -8.81 14.37 -1.02
CA THR A 428 -9.56 14.89 -2.17
C THR A 428 -10.06 13.81 -3.14
N ALA A 429 -9.61 12.58 -2.98
CA ALA A 429 -10.07 11.42 -3.75
C ALA A 429 -11.58 11.18 -3.57
N PRO A 430 -12.28 10.60 -4.60
CA PRO A 430 -13.61 10.04 -4.39
C PRO A 430 -13.56 8.93 -3.33
N GLY A 431 -14.57 8.86 -2.48
CA GLY A 431 -14.61 7.96 -1.33
C GLY A 431 -14.48 8.70 0.00
N VAL A 432 -14.44 7.95 1.10
CA VAL A 432 -14.34 8.45 2.47
C VAL A 432 -12.92 8.22 2.99
N PRO A 433 -12.16 9.26 3.29
CA PRO A 433 -10.81 9.10 3.81
C PRO A 433 -10.85 8.53 5.24
N ASP A 434 -10.06 7.50 5.47
CA ASP A 434 -9.81 6.91 6.79
C ASP A 434 -8.43 7.37 7.29
N LEU A 435 -8.42 8.18 8.33
CA LEU A 435 -7.22 8.70 8.96
C LEU A 435 -6.87 7.83 10.18
N TYR A 436 -5.78 7.08 10.07
CA TYR A 436 -5.31 6.28 11.19
C TYR A 436 -4.75 7.16 12.31
N GLN A 437 -4.94 6.71 13.56
CA GLN A 437 -4.44 7.41 14.74
C GLN A 437 -2.95 7.76 14.61
N GLY A 438 -2.61 9.02 14.81
CA GLY A 438 -1.24 9.51 14.72
C GLY A 438 -0.83 10.12 13.38
N ASP A 439 -1.59 9.88 12.31
CA ASP A 439 -1.30 10.38 10.96
C ASP A 439 -1.50 11.90 10.81
N GLU A 440 -2.06 12.56 11.79
CA GLU A 440 -2.27 14.01 11.79
C GLU A 440 -0.94 14.80 11.78
N LEU A 441 0.07 14.22 12.41
CA LEU A 441 1.46 14.69 12.41
C LEU A 441 2.35 13.66 11.72
N TRP A 442 3.68 13.87 11.77
CA TRP A 442 4.61 12.85 11.28
C TRP A 442 4.50 11.58 12.12
N PHE A 443 4.13 10.49 11.47
CA PHE A 443 3.93 9.20 12.09
C PHE A 443 4.90 8.17 11.51
N GLN A 444 6.03 7.97 12.21
CA GLN A 444 7.08 7.05 11.78
C GLN A 444 6.99 5.74 12.55
N ALA A 445 6.05 4.89 12.15
CA ALA A 445 5.81 3.60 12.76
C ALA A 445 6.05 2.43 11.78
N LEU A 446 6.43 1.32 12.36
CA LEU A 446 6.54 0.00 11.74
C LEU A 446 5.25 -0.80 12.02
N VAL A 447 5.23 -2.07 11.63
CA VAL A 447 4.07 -2.94 11.85
C VAL A 447 3.76 -3.14 13.34
N ASP A 448 2.53 -3.57 13.63
CA ASP A 448 2.11 -3.99 14.98
C ASP A 448 3.21 -4.79 15.74
N PRO A 449 3.50 -4.43 17.00
CA PRO A 449 2.79 -3.49 17.87
C PRO A 449 3.23 -2.02 17.77
N ASP A 450 4.23 -1.66 16.95
CA ASP A 450 4.81 -0.32 16.89
C ASP A 450 3.78 0.74 16.45
N ASN A 451 2.94 0.44 15.45
CA ASN A 451 1.89 1.35 14.97
C ASN A 451 0.68 1.47 15.92
N ARG A 452 0.65 0.72 17.02
CA ARG A 452 -0.39 0.81 18.07
C ARG A 452 0.12 1.47 19.36
N ARG A 453 1.30 2.07 19.33
CA ARG A 453 1.82 2.85 20.47
C ARG A 453 0.87 3.99 20.82
N PRO A 454 0.78 4.37 22.10
CA PRO A 454 -0.05 5.49 22.53
C PRO A 454 0.28 6.77 21.75
N VAL A 455 -0.76 7.47 21.32
CA VAL A 455 -0.65 8.76 20.65
C VAL A 455 -0.65 9.87 21.68
N ASP A 456 0.26 10.82 21.56
CA ASP A 456 0.26 12.03 22.39
C ASP A 456 -0.84 12.99 21.90
N TRP A 457 -2.03 12.81 22.44
CA TRP A 457 -3.20 13.63 22.09
C TRP A 457 -3.07 15.05 22.58
N ALA A 458 -2.42 15.28 23.72
CA ALA A 458 -2.24 16.63 24.27
C ALA A 458 -1.36 17.50 23.36
N ALA A 459 -0.26 16.95 22.84
CA ALA A 459 0.58 17.65 21.86
C ALA A 459 -0.17 17.95 20.55
N ARG A 460 -1.06 17.05 20.11
CA ARG A 460 -1.89 17.26 18.91
C ARG A 460 -2.94 18.34 19.13
N GLU A 461 -3.65 18.31 20.24
CA GLU A 461 -4.64 19.32 20.62
C GLU A 461 -4.00 20.72 20.66
N ALA A 462 -2.84 20.85 21.30
CA ALA A 462 -2.11 22.11 21.34
C ALA A 462 -1.73 22.62 19.94
N LYS A 463 -1.31 21.73 19.03
CA LYS A 463 -1.00 22.11 17.63
C LYS A 463 -2.27 22.43 16.82
N VAL A 464 -3.38 21.69 17.00
CA VAL A 464 -4.67 22.01 16.38
C VAL A 464 -5.11 23.42 16.77
N ASP A 465 -4.95 23.81 18.03
CA ASP A 465 -5.26 25.17 18.51
C ASP A 465 -4.39 26.24 17.83
N VAL A 466 -3.13 25.95 17.58
CA VAL A 466 -2.25 26.86 16.82
C VAL A 466 -2.75 27.04 15.38
N VAL A 467 -3.06 25.93 14.71
CA VAL A 467 -3.59 25.92 13.33
C VAL A 467 -4.93 26.64 13.25
N ARG A 468 -5.86 26.34 14.18
CA ARG A 468 -7.18 26.97 14.23
C ARG A 468 -7.08 28.49 14.37
N ARG A 469 -6.33 29.00 15.36
CA ARG A 469 -6.12 30.44 15.57
C ARG A 469 -5.47 31.12 14.35
N ALA A 470 -4.53 30.45 13.70
CA ALA A 470 -3.92 30.98 12.48
C ALA A 470 -4.93 31.09 11.33
N CYS A 471 -5.79 30.08 11.13
CA CYS A 471 -6.86 30.10 10.13
C CYS A 471 -7.92 31.18 10.43
N GLU A 472 -8.29 31.39 11.70
CA GLU A 472 -9.22 32.44 12.15
C GLU A 472 -8.67 33.85 11.93
N SER A 473 -7.35 34.04 12.11
CA SER A 473 -6.68 35.32 11.87
C SER A 473 -6.42 35.65 10.40
N GLY A 474 -6.58 34.64 9.52
CA GLY A 474 -6.36 34.79 8.10
C GLY A 474 -7.62 35.09 7.30
N ARG A 475 -7.59 34.77 6.01
CA ARG A 475 -8.73 34.96 5.10
C ARG A 475 -9.22 33.64 4.53
N MET A 476 -10.52 33.44 4.47
CA MET A 476 -11.15 32.24 3.90
C MET A 476 -10.63 30.91 4.50
N GLY A 477 -10.26 30.94 5.80
CA GLY A 477 -9.69 29.78 6.48
C GLY A 477 -8.23 29.45 6.07
N VAL A 478 -7.54 30.37 5.42
CA VAL A 478 -6.12 30.26 5.09
C VAL A 478 -5.33 31.13 6.08
N PRO A 479 -4.27 30.62 6.72
CA PRO A 479 -3.44 31.39 7.63
C PRO A 479 -2.78 32.61 6.97
N PRO A 480 -2.34 33.61 7.74
CA PRO A 480 -1.45 34.64 7.24
C PRO A 480 -0.23 34.07 6.52
N LEU A 481 0.17 34.71 5.42
CA LEU A 481 1.16 34.15 4.50
C LEU A 481 2.54 33.93 5.14
N ASP A 482 2.93 34.77 6.07
CA ASP A 482 4.19 34.64 6.82
C ASP A 482 4.21 33.40 7.72
N LEU A 483 3.07 33.05 8.35
CA LEU A 483 2.94 31.81 9.12
C LEU A 483 2.97 30.59 8.19
N LEU A 484 2.24 30.66 7.08
CA LEU A 484 2.20 29.56 6.11
C LEU A 484 3.59 29.27 5.53
N ARG A 485 4.34 30.32 5.18
CA ARG A 485 5.73 30.21 4.72
C ARG A 485 6.64 29.62 5.79
N ARG A 486 6.49 30.04 7.05
CA ARG A 486 7.24 29.46 8.17
C ARG A 486 6.99 27.96 8.28
N TRP A 487 5.73 27.51 8.27
CA TRP A 487 5.40 26.07 8.36
C TRP A 487 5.92 25.28 7.17
N ARG A 488 5.95 25.89 5.98
CA ARG A 488 6.54 25.29 4.78
C ARG A 488 8.08 25.18 4.89
N ASP A 489 8.71 26.18 5.43
CA ASP A 489 10.17 26.26 5.51
C ASP A 489 10.74 25.44 6.69
N THR A 490 9.89 25.06 7.65
CA THR A 490 10.20 24.14 8.77
C THR A 490 9.20 22.98 8.83
N PRO A 491 9.09 22.16 7.76
CA PRO A 491 8.05 21.13 7.67
C PRO A 491 8.24 20.00 8.70
N GLU A 492 9.43 19.89 9.29
CA GLU A 492 9.80 18.84 10.25
C GLU A 492 8.94 18.87 11.51
N ASP A 493 8.39 20.01 11.89
CA ASP A 493 7.56 20.15 13.10
C ASP A 493 6.14 19.56 12.91
N GLY A 494 5.76 19.18 11.68
CA GLY A 494 4.49 18.59 11.31
C GLY A 494 3.30 19.55 11.24
N THR A 495 3.46 20.83 11.59
CA THR A 495 2.35 21.80 11.59
C THR A 495 1.75 22.01 10.20
N LEU A 496 2.57 22.00 9.14
CA LEU A 496 2.08 22.08 7.77
C LEU A 496 1.19 20.87 7.41
N LYS A 497 1.59 19.66 7.78
CA LYS A 497 0.80 18.43 7.54
C LYS A 497 -0.55 18.52 8.26
N LEU A 498 -0.54 18.91 9.53
CA LEU A 498 -1.75 19.10 10.34
C LEU A 498 -2.67 20.17 9.74
N TYR A 499 -2.10 21.31 9.29
CA TYR A 499 -2.86 22.35 8.60
C TYR A 499 -3.55 21.82 7.35
N LEU A 500 -2.80 21.13 6.46
CA LEU A 500 -3.37 20.55 5.24
C LEU A 500 -4.49 19.56 5.57
N THR A 501 -4.28 18.67 6.54
CA THR A 501 -5.29 17.70 6.98
C THR A 501 -6.55 18.41 7.48
N THR A 502 -6.41 19.35 8.42
CA THR A 502 -7.54 20.09 8.99
C THR A 502 -8.28 20.89 7.91
N ARG A 503 -7.54 21.63 7.09
CA ARG A 503 -8.14 22.48 6.05
C ARG A 503 -8.87 21.67 4.98
N LEU A 504 -8.31 20.56 4.55
CA LEU A 504 -8.93 19.69 3.56
C LEU A 504 -10.19 18.98 4.09
N LEU A 505 -10.21 18.59 5.37
CA LEU A 505 -11.42 18.05 6.01
C LEU A 505 -12.54 19.10 6.06
N HIS A 506 -12.23 20.35 6.46
CA HIS A 506 -13.23 21.43 6.41
C HIS A 506 -13.69 21.71 4.97
N LEU A 507 -12.79 21.71 3.99
CA LEU A 507 -13.17 21.88 2.59
C LEU A 507 -14.04 20.73 2.05
N ARG A 508 -13.84 19.51 2.53
CA ARG A 508 -14.74 18.39 2.23
C ARG A 508 -16.15 18.60 2.79
N GLU A 509 -16.26 19.21 3.95
CA GLU A 509 -17.55 19.57 4.55
C GLU A 509 -18.20 20.75 3.81
N GLU A 510 -17.44 21.84 3.56
CA GLU A 510 -17.91 23.02 2.81
C GLU A 510 -18.38 22.66 1.39
N ASP A 511 -17.62 21.82 0.70
CA ASP A 511 -17.84 21.43 -0.70
C ASP A 511 -18.34 19.96 -0.79
N GLY A 512 -19.19 19.53 0.14
CA GLY A 512 -19.62 18.12 0.29
C GLY A 512 -20.13 17.46 -0.97
N ALA A 513 -20.88 18.18 -1.82
CA ALA A 513 -21.34 17.66 -3.11
C ALA A 513 -20.16 17.36 -4.06
N THR A 514 -19.14 18.22 -4.08
CA THR A 514 -17.96 18.03 -4.95
C THR A 514 -17.14 16.81 -4.52
N PHE A 515 -16.85 16.68 -3.23
CA PHE A 515 -15.98 15.60 -2.74
C PHE A 515 -16.73 14.29 -2.47
N GLY A 516 -18.03 14.36 -2.22
CA GLY A 516 -18.88 13.17 -2.07
C GLY A 516 -19.20 12.53 -3.43
N SER A 517 -20.17 13.09 -4.15
CA SER A 517 -20.68 12.54 -5.41
C SER A 517 -20.16 13.24 -6.66
N GLY A 518 -19.34 14.29 -6.52
CA GLY A 518 -18.83 15.05 -7.67
C GLY A 518 -17.93 14.19 -8.56
N GLY A 519 -18.01 14.47 -9.88
CA GLY A 519 -17.25 13.77 -10.91
C GLY A 519 -15.73 13.83 -10.69
N TYR A 520 -15.02 13.00 -11.44
CA TYR A 520 -13.58 12.95 -11.50
C TYR A 520 -13.09 13.02 -12.94
N ALA A 521 -12.07 13.81 -13.20
CA ALA A 521 -11.40 13.86 -14.50
C ALA A 521 -9.89 14.08 -14.32
N PRO A 522 -9.02 13.24 -14.92
CA PRO A 522 -7.61 13.54 -14.99
C PRO A 522 -7.38 14.83 -15.80
N LEU A 523 -6.35 15.59 -15.45
CA LEU A 523 -5.91 16.76 -16.21
C LEU A 523 -4.53 16.47 -16.80
N ALA A 524 -4.36 16.83 -18.08
CA ALA A 524 -3.07 16.67 -18.74
C ALA A 524 -2.09 17.73 -18.24
N VAL A 525 -0.83 17.31 -18.10
CA VAL A 525 0.28 18.19 -17.76
C VAL A 525 1.29 18.16 -18.88
N GLU A 526 1.77 19.32 -19.30
CA GLU A 526 2.74 19.47 -20.38
C GLU A 526 3.97 20.25 -19.91
N GLY A 527 5.07 20.12 -20.64
CA GLY A 527 6.32 20.83 -20.37
C GLY A 527 7.39 19.94 -19.71
N ARG A 528 8.50 20.57 -19.35
CA ARG A 528 9.74 19.89 -18.94
C ARG A 528 9.58 18.94 -17.76
N HIS A 529 8.71 19.26 -16.81
CA HIS A 529 8.51 18.51 -15.58
C HIS A 529 7.11 17.87 -15.49
N ALA A 530 6.46 17.65 -16.64
CA ALA A 530 5.12 17.07 -16.70
C ALA A 530 4.99 15.76 -15.92
N GLU A 531 5.98 14.87 -16.03
CA GLU A 531 6.02 13.58 -15.31
C GLU A 531 6.11 13.72 -13.78
N ARG A 532 6.41 14.93 -13.27
CA ARG A 532 6.59 15.22 -11.84
C ARG A 532 5.37 15.86 -11.19
N VAL A 533 4.28 15.96 -11.92
CA VAL A 533 3.02 16.55 -11.44
C VAL A 533 1.89 15.55 -11.64
N LEU A 534 1.06 15.39 -10.63
CA LEU A 534 -0.24 14.73 -10.72
C LEU A 534 -1.31 15.82 -10.61
N ALA A 535 -2.21 15.90 -11.60
CA ALA A 535 -3.30 16.85 -11.62
C ALA A 535 -4.63 16.20 -12.01
N TYR A 536 -5.70 16.57 -11.32
CA TYR A 536 -7.06 16.11 -11.65
C TYR A 536 -8.10 17.11 -11.18
N ARG A 537 -9.31 16.99 -11.73
CA ARG A 537 -10.48 17.79 -11.38
C ARG A 537 -11.51 16.94 -10.63
N ARG A 538 -12.08 17.53 -9.59
CA ARG A 538 -13.29 17.05 -8.91
C ARG A 538 -14.44 18.03 -9.19
N GLY A 539 -15.64 17.51 -9.44
CA GLY A 539 -16.80 18.33 -9.75
C GLY A 539 -16.69 19.07 -11.07
N GLU A 540 -17.69 19.91 -11.36
CA GLU A 540 -17.81 20.66 -12.61
C GLU A 540 -18.27 22.10 -12.40
N GLY A 541 -18.06 22.98 -13.38
CA GLY A 541 -18.50 24.38 -13.37
C GLY A 541 -17.98 25.14 -12.14
N ALA A 542 -18.85 25.83 -11.43
CA ALA A 542 -18.52 26.59 -10.22
C ALA A 542 -18.09 25.70 -9.03
N ALA A 543 -18.56 24.46 -9.02
CA ALA A 543 -18.19 23.46 -8.03
C ALA A 543 -16.87 22.72 -8.35
N ALA A 544 -16.25 23.01 -9.50
CA ALA A 544 -15.00 22.38 -9.89
C ALA A 544 -13.86 22.71 -8.91
N ARG A 545 -13.08 21.69 -8.59
CA ARG A 545 -11.84 21.81 -7.79
C ARG A 545 -10.72 21.11 -8.53
N ILE A 546 -9.62 21.81 -8.78
CA ILE A 546 -8.42 21.23 -9.39
C ILE A 546 -7.43 20.93 -8.28
N VAL A 547 -7.02 19.68 -8.21
CA VAL A 547 -5.98 19.18 -7.30
C VAL A 547 -4.69 19.07 -8.08
N VAL A 548 -3.62 19.65 -7.54
CA VAL A 548 -2.28 19.57 -8.12
C VAL A 548 -1.30 19.17 -7.02
N VAL A 549 -0.55 18.11 -7.24
CA VAL A 549 0.46 17.64 -6.29
C VAL A 549 1.75 17.26 -7.03
N PRO A 550 2.92 17.48 -6.40
CA PRO A 550 4.19 17.07 -6.95
C PRO A 550 4.43 15.57 -6.72
N ARG A 551 5.31 15.01 -7.52
CA ARG A 551 5.92 13.71 -7.35
C ARG A 551 7.36 13.75 -7.86
N LEU A 552 8.21 12.83 -7.43
CA LEU A 552 9.61 12.72 -7.89
C LEU A 552 10.37 14.06 -7.79
N THR A 553 10.36 14.64 -6.60
CA THR A 553 10.84 16.02 -6.37
C THR A 553 12.34 16.17 -6.17
N ALA A 554 13.08 15.07 -5.97
CA ALA A 554 14.51 15.11 -5.68
C ALA A 554 15.31 15.84 -6.77
N ALA A 555 14.95 15.67 -8.03
CA ALA A 555 15.62 16.32 -9.16
C ALA A 555 15.34 17.84 -9.28
N LEU A 556 14.33 18.36 -8.55
CA LEU A 556 14.02 19.78 -8.49
C LEU A 556 14.90 20.54 -7.47
N GLY A 557 15.82 19.83 -6.81
CA GLY A 557 16.73 20.39 -5.81
C GLY A 557 16.14 20.37 -4.40
N GLY A 558 16.97 20.68 -3.40
CA GLY A 558 16.57 20.69 -1.99
C GLY A 558 15.55 21.78 -1.65
N GLY A 559 14.80 21.57 -0.58
CA GLY A 559 13.73 22.46 -0.11
C GLY A 559 12.40 22.27 -0.83
N ALA A 560 11.44 23.17 -0.58
CA ALA A 560 10.12 23.09 -1.17
C ALA A 560 10.17 23.28 -2.71
N PRO A 561 9.53 22.40 -3.50
CA PRO A 561 9.51 22.51 -4.96
C PRO A 561 8.49 23.57 -5.42
N LEU A 562 8.91 24.84 -5.40
CA LEU A 562 8.06 26.01 -5.66
C LEU A 562 8.47 26.79 -6.91
N GLY A 563 7.51 27.54 -7.45
CA GLY A 563 7.71 28.63 -8.39
C GLY A 563 8.55 28.25 -9.61
N GLU A 564 9.58 29.01 -9.90
CA GLU A 564 10.41 28.88 -11.11
C GLU A 564 11.09 27.51 -11.29
N ARG A 565 11.17 26.68 -10.24
CA ARG A 565 11.72 25.31 -10.36
C ARG A 565 10.93 24.45 -11.34
N TRP A 566 9.66 24.81 -11.60
CA TRP A 566 8.77 24.08 -12.49
C TRP A 566 8.93 24.48 -13.97
N GLY A 567 9.69 25.58 -14.26
CA GLY A 567 9.90 26.08 -15.61
C GLY A 567 8.56 26.30 -16.32
N GLU A 568 8.48 25.92 -17.59
CA GLU A 568 7.30 26.06 -18.46
C GLU A 568 6.29 24.91 -18.29
N THR A 569 6.26 24.23 -17.14
CA THR A 569 5.32 23.14 -16.89
C THR A 569 3.94 23.69 -16.59
N ARG A 570 2.91 23.19 -17.29
CA ARG A 570 1.54 23.70 -17.21
C ARG A 570 0.49 22.58 -17.20
N ILE A 571 -0.63 22.85 -16.56
CA ILE A 571 -1.81 22.00 -16.52
C ILE A 571 -2.76 22.50 -17.59
N THR A 572 -3.13 21.64 -18.56
CA THR A 572 -3.96 22.01 -19.72
C THR A 572 -5.41 21.56 -19.56
N GLY A 573 -6.30 22.09 -20.43
CA GLY A 573 -7.72 21.80 -20.38
C GLY A 573 -8.46 22.49 -19.23
N VAL A 574 -7.94 23.62 -18.78
CA VAL A 574 -8.54 24.43 -17.71
C VAL A 574 -9.31 25.60 -18.28
N GLU A 575 -10.58 25.72 -17.87
CA GLU A 575 -11.47 26.80 -18.27
C GLU A 575 -11.48 27.95 -17.25
N GLY A 576 -11.97 29.13 -17.64
CA GLY A 576 -12.08 30.32 -16.80
C GLY A 576 -10.94 31.30 -17.00
N ARG A 577 -10.86 32.34 -16.16
CA ARG A 577 -9.83 33.38 -16.23
C ARG A 577 -8.75 33.22 -15.18
N ALA A 578 -9.15 32.78 -13.99
CA ALA A 578 -8.25 32.59 -12.86
C ALA A 578 -8.82 31.57 -11.86
N TRP A 579 -7.93 30.95 -11.15
CA TRP A 579 -8.24 30.02 -10.06
C TRP A 579 -7.49 30.43 -8.80
N HIS A 580 -8.12 30.33 -7.65
CA HIS A 580 -7.46 30.62 -6.38
C HIS A 580 -7.23 29.35 -5.57
N CYS A 581 -6.08 29.26 -4.95
CA CYS A 581 -5.70 28.12 -4.12
C CYS A 581 -6.39 28.21 -2.74
N ARG A 582 -7.20 27.21 -2.40
CA ARG A 582 -7.92 27.12 -1.12
C ARG A 582 -6.99 26.77 0.06
N LEU A 583 -5.73 26.42 -0.24
CA LEU A 583 -4.70 26.04 0.75
C LEU A 583 -3.70 27.17 1.00
N SER A 584 -3.49 28.09 0.07
CA SER A 584 -2.48 29.15 0.21
C SER A 584 -3.02 30.56 -0.03
N GLY A 585 -4.22 30.67 -0.60
CA GLY A 585 -4.78 31.96 -1.02
C GLY A 585 -4.17 32.51 -2.31
N ALA A 586 -3.18 31.85 -2.89
CA ALA A 586 -2.54 32.27 -4.14
C ALA A 586 -3.53 32.21 -5.30
N VAL A 587 -3.32 33.08 -6.30
CA VAL A 587 -4.13 33.12 -7.52
C VAL A 587 -3.29 32.68 -8.71
N ALA A 588 -3.80 31.74 -9.48
CA ALA A 588 -3.22 31.29 -10.72
C ALA A 588 -4.08 31.74 -11.90
N ALA A 589 -3.51 32.50 -12.82
CA ALA A 589 -4.16 32.91 -14.05
C ALA A 589 -4.29 31.72 -15.01
N VAL A 590 -5.33 31.78 -15.85
CA VAL A 590 -5.51 30.83 -16.96
C VAL A 590 -5.11 31.54 -18.25
N GLU A 591 -4.09 31.01 -18.90
CA GLU A 591 -3.63 31.48 -20.20
C GLU A 591 -3.70 30.33 -21.22
N GLN A 592 -4.27 30.56 -22.37
CA GLN A 592 -4.43 29.53 -23.42
C GLN A 592 -5.03 28.20 -22.90
N SER A 593 -6.05 28.29 -22.04
CA SER A 593 -6.69 27.13 -21.37
C SER A 593 -5.72 26.30 -20.51
N ALA A 594 -4.68 26.92 -19.94
CA ALA A 594 -3.73 26.27 -19.07
C ALA A 594 -3.40 27.11 -17.82
N ILE A 595 -2.99 26.44 -16.76
CA ILE A 595 -2.43 27.03 -15.54
C ILE A 595 -0.96 26.63 -15.45
N GLU A 596 -0.07 27.60 -15.25
CA GLU A 596 1.32 27.34 -14.95
C GLU A 596 1.47 26.67 -13.57
N VAL A 597 2.22 25.57 -13.53
CA VAL A 597 2.50 24.86 -12.26
C VAL A 597 3.26 25.76 -11.29
N SER A 598 4.12 26.64 -11.81
CA SER A 598 4.83 27.67 -11.04
C SER A 598 3.89 28.60 -10.28
N ALA A 599 2.75 28.97 -10.87
CA ALA A 599 1.72 29.80 -10.24
C ALA A 599 0.90 28.98 -9.22
N ALA A 600 0.53 27.74 -9.56
CA ALA A 600 -0.17 26.85 -8.65
C ALA A 600 0.65 26.54 -7.39
N PHE A 601 1.97 26.40 -7.52
CA PHE A 601 2.91 26.14 -6.44
C PHE A 601 3.75 27.36 -6.05
N SER A 602 3.13 28.54 -6.07
CA SER A 602 3.84 29.77 -5.67
C SER A 602 4.17 29.83 -4.17
N GLU A 603 3.29 29.31 -3.31
CA GLU A 603 3.42 29.38 -1.86
C GLU A 603 3.54 28.01 -1.17
N LEU A 604 2.84 27.02 -1.66
CA LEU A 604 2.91 25.64 -1.18
C LEU A 604 3.19 24.68 -2.33
N PRO A 605 3.88 23.57 -2.09
CA PRO A 605 4.15 22.57 -3.13
C PRO A 605 2.94 21.67 -3.43
N VAL A 606 1.76 22.02 -2.93
CA VAL A 606 0.48 21.34 -3.19
C VAL A 606 -0.61 22.39 -3.37
N ALA A 607 -1.58 22.11 -4.23
CA ALA A 607 -2.66 23.06 -4.46
C ALA A 607 -4.03 22.37 -4.58
N LEU A 608 -5.04 23.01 -4.01
CA LEU A 608 -6.44 22.79 -4.28
C LEU A 608 -7.04 24.08 -4.81
N LEU A 609 -7.26 24.13 -6.11
CA LEU A 609 -7.70 25.34 -6.80
C LEU A 609 -9.23 25.33 -6.94
N ALA A 610 -9.84 26.49 -6.75
CA ALA A 610 -11.26 26.75 -7.00
C ALA A 610 -11.39 27.89 -8.02
N PRO A 611 -12.44 27.93 -8.88
CA PRO A 611 -12.65 29.04 -9.80
C PRO A 611 -12.72 30.36 -9.03
N ALA A 612 -11.98 31.37 -9.50
CA ALA A 612 -12.12 32.72 -8.95
C ALA A 612 -13.53 33.24 -9.26
N ARG A 613 -14.22 33.78 -8.26
CA ARG A 613 -15.53 34.41 -8.48
C ARG A 613 -15.31 35.59 -9.45
N ALA A 614 -16.13 35.67 -10.48
CA ALA A 614 -16.22 36.90 -11.27
C ALA A 614 -16.61 38.03 -10.30
N GLY A 615 -15.69 38.97 -10.09
CA GLY A 615 -15.94 40.17 -9.29
C GLY A 615 -17.00 41.04 -9.92
#